data_6f84b2035bdbe41cce6d39f78d1ff88a
#
_entry.id   6f84b2035bdbe41cce6d39f78d1ff88a
#
_cell.length_a   1.000
_cell.length_b   1.000
_cell.length_c   1.000
_cell.angle_alpha   90.00
_cell.angle_beta   90.00
_cell.angle_gamma   90.00
#
_symmetry.space_group_name_H-M   'P 1'
#
loop_
_entity.id
_entity.type
_entity.pdbx_description
1 polymer ?
#
loop_
_entity_poly.entity_id
_entity_poly.type
_entity_poly.pdbx_seq_one_letter_code
_entity_poly.pdbx_strand_id
1 'polypeptide(L)'
;MRSNQAGITLTEVTIVMVLAAIVTVGLVTFYVNSQATWMDASTQALAQRDATLVIEQIATETRTAYVAKVSPDAAGNPMLVLYDIGNDEFARFWWNEKGDSLIHRGEGNPSKDLGAIAVTKVDEFQVDSNDTLVFVRPLRMHSTTGQPVEMTSSMALYNR
;
A
#
# COMPACT_ATOMS: atom_id res chain seq x y z
N MET A 1 9.49 23.91 -69.45
CA MET A 1 8.63 24.01 -68.27
C MET A 1 9.42 24.66 -67.15
N ARG A 2 9.10 25.91 -66.82
CA ARG A 2 9.68 26.61 -65.64
C ARG A 2 8.85 26.23 -64.41
N SER A 3 9.45 25.51 -63.46
CA SER A 3 8.83 25.27 -62.18
C SER A 3 8.76 26.60 -61.42
N ASN A 4 7.54 27.08 -61.12
CA ASN A 4 7.33 28.19 -60.19
C ASN A 4 7.79 27.71 -58.79
N GLN A 5 9.01 28.05 -58.44
CA GLN A 5 9.45 27.98 -57.06
C GLN A 5 8.89 29.20 -56.30
N ALA A 6 7.70 29.03 -55.72
CA ALA A 6 7.18 30.01 -54.77
C ALA A 6 8.04 29.92 -53.50
N GLY A 7 8.81 30.96 -53.22
CA GLY A 7 9.58 31.06 -51.96
C GLY A 7 8.64 31.22 -50.78
N ILE A 8 8.97 30.55 -49.66
CA ILE A 8 8.25 30.71 -48.37
C ILE A 8 8.43 32.15 -47.92
N THR A 9 7.34 32.80 -47.52
CA THR A 9 7.36 34.18 -47.02
C THR A 9 7.81 34.18 -45.51
N LEU A 10 8.45 35.27 -45.09
CA LEU A 10 8.85 35.45 -43.68
C LEU A 10 7.65 35.35 -42.74
N THR A 11 6.50 35.88 -43.13
CA THR A 11 5.24 35.79 -42.36
C THR A 11 4.77 34.31 -42.17
N GLU A 12 4.90 33.49 -43.19
CA GLU A 12 4.52 32.08 -43.16
C GLU A 12 5.38 31.30 -42.13
N VAL A 13 6.68 31.55 -42.14
CA VAL A 13 7.62 30.97 -41.18
C VAL A 13 7.29 31.42 -39.74
N THR A 14 6.99 32.72 -39.57
CA THR A 14 6.66 33.24 -38.23
C THR A 14 5.37 32.62 -37.69
N ILE A 15 4.32 32.48 -38.49
CA ILE A 15 3.07 31.83 -38.08
C ILE A 15 3.30 30.37 -37.71
N VAL A 16 4.06 29.63 -38.51
CA VAL A 16 4.38 28.23 -38.21
C VAL A 16 5.15 28.10 -36.92
N MET A 17 6.14 28.99 -36.66
CA MET A 17 6.88 28.98 -35.41
C MET A 17 6.00 29.23 -34.19
N VAL A 18 5.07 30.20 -34.27
CA VAL A 18 4.13 30.49 -33.17
C VAL A 18 3.20 29.28 -32.91
N LEU A 19 2.63 28.70 -33.97
CA LEU A 19 1.77 27.53 -33.84
C LEU A 19 2.55 26.33 -33.28
N ALA A 20 3.77 26.08 -33.74
CA ALA A 20 4.63 25.03 -33.22
C ALA A 20 4.96 25.24 -31.73
N ALA A 21 5.21 26.48 -31.31
CA ALA A 21 5.43 26.80 -29.90
C ALA A 21 4.21 26.49 -29.02
N ILE A 22 3.01 26.88 -29.47
CA ILE A 22 1.75 26.60 -28.73
C ILE A 22 1.52 25.08 -28.59
N VAL A 23 1.68 24.34 -29.70
CA VAL A 23 1.53 22.87 -29.68
C VAL A 23 2.56 22.23 -28.75
N THR A 24 3.82 22.70 -28.81
CA THR A 24 4.89 22.17 -27.94
C THR A 24 4.58 22.39 -26.47
N VAL A 25 4.12 23.59 -26.06
CA VAL A 25 3.72 23.86 -24.70
C VAL A 25 2.57 22.95 -24.26
N GLY A 26 1.58 22.75 -25.11
CA GLY A 26 0.47 21.84 -24.86
C GLY A 26 0.93 20.38 -24.64
N LEU A 27 1.84 19.89 -25.47
CA LEU A 27 2.40 18.54 -25.35
C LEU A 27 3.23 18.37 -24.07
N VAL A 28 4.06 19.34 -23.73
CA VAL A 28 4.86 19.31 -22.49
C VAL A 28 3.95 19.28 -21.26
N THR A 29 2.93 20.15 -21.23
CA THR A 29 1.96 20.19 -20.13
C THR A 29 1.22 18.84 -19.99
N PHE A 30 0.76 18.30 -21.11
CA PHE A 30 0.11 16.98 -21.12
C PHE A 30 1.04 15.88 -20.61
N TYR A 31 2.30 15.87 -21.06
CA TYR A 31 3.30 14.89 -20.62
C TYR A 31 3.55 14.95 -19.13
N VAL A 32 3.78 16.15 -18.57
CA VAL A 32 4.03 16.33 -17.12
C VAL A 32 2.84 15.86 -16.29
N ASN A 33 1.61 16.25 -16.68
CA ASN A 33 0.39 15.80 -15.97
C ASN A 33 0.19 14.29 -16.07
N SER A 34 0.47 13.71 -17.22
CA SER A 34 0.37 12.25 -17.44
C SER A 34 1.38 11.50 -16.56
N GLN A 35 2.61 11.98 -16.43
CA GLN A 35 3.61 11.41 -15.54
C GLN A 35 3.18 11.48 -14.07
N ALA A 36 2.65 12.61 -13.62
CA ALA A 36 2.15 12.76 -12.25
C ALA A 36 1.03 11.76 -11.97
N THR A 37 0.02 11.68 -12.86
CA THR A 37 -1.09 10.71 -12.73
C THR A 37 -0.60 9.26 -12.71
N TRP A 38 0.39 8.92 -13.53
CA TRP A 38 0.99 7.58 -13.55
C TRP A 38 1.68 7.26 -12.23
N MET A 39 2.47 8.19 -11.68
CA MET A 39 3.14 7.99 -10.40
C MET A 39 2.13 7.80 -9.26
N ASP A 40 1.07 8.60 -9.22
CA ASP A 40 0.01 8.48 -8.22
C ASP A 40 -0.68 7.12 -8.31
N ALA A 41 -1.09 6.71 -9.50
CA ALA A 41 -1.74 5.43 -9.72
C ALA A 41 -0.84 4.23 -9.34
N SER A 42 0.45 4.30 -9.67
CA SER A 42 1.39 3.23 -9.37
C SER A 42 1.66 3.08 -7.87
N THR A 43 1.81 4.19 -7.14
CA THR A 43 2.02 4.16 -5.68
C THR A 43 0.78 3.69 -4.94
N GLN A 44 -0.41 4.08 -5.41
CA GLN A 44 -1.67 3.60 -4.85
C GLN A 44 -1.85 2.09 -5.10
N ALA A 45 -1.51 1.60 -6.29
CA ALA A 45 -1.58 0.16 -6.59
C ALA A 45 -0.61 -0.66 -5.72
N LEU A 46 0.60 -0.15 -5.43
CA LEU A 46 1.54 -0.78 -4.51
C LEU A 46 0.98 -0.82 -3.08
N ALA A 47 0.43 0.28 -2.58
CA ALA A 47 -0.17 0.30 -1.25
C ALA A 47 -1.35 -0.66 -1.13
N GLN A 48 -2.21 -0.78 -2.15
CA GLN A 48 -3.31 -1.76 -2.18
C GLN A 48 -2.79 -3.20 -2.17
N ARG A 49 -1.78 -3.50 -2.99
CA ARG A 49 -1.13 -4.82 -3.01
C ARG A 49 -0.58 -5.18 -1.64
N ASP A 50 0.16 -4.27 -1.02
CA ASP A 50 0.79 -4.49 0.27
C ASP A 50 -0.25 -4.67 1.38
N ALA A 51 -1.31 -3.87 1.38
CA ALA A 51 -2.43 -4.05 2.31
C ALA A 51 -3.09 -5.43 2.14
N THR A 52 -3.28 -5.88 0.90
CA THR A 52 -3.80 -7.22 0.61
C THR A 52 -2.87 -8.31 1.14
N LEU A 53 -1.56 -8.19 0.92
CA LEU A 53 -0.56 -9.16 1.43
C LEU A 53 -0.60 -9.27 2.95
N VAL A 54 -0.69 -8.15 3.68
CA VAL A 54 -0.82 -8.16 5.14
C VAL A 54 -2.09 -8.89 5.57
N ILE A 55 -3.23 -8.57 4.98
CA ILE A 55 -4.51 -9.21 5.31
C ILE A 55 -4.49 -10.71 4.97
N GLU A 56 -3.95 -11.09 3.82
CA GLU A 56 -3.84 -12.51 3.43
C GLU A 56 -2.92 -13.31 4.36
N GLN A 57 -1.80 -12.72 4.78
CA GLN A 57 -0.90 -13.35 5.73
C GLN A 57 -1.60 -13.57 7.08
N ILE A 58 -2.23 -12.53 7.63
CA ILE A 58 -2.99 -12.63 8.87
C ILE A 58 -4.12 -13.66 8.71
N ALA A 59 -4.86 -13.65 7.61
CA ALA A 59 -5.96 -14.57 7.36
C ALA A 59 -5.49 -16.02 7.26
N THR A 60 -4.36 -16.27 6.60
CA THR A 60 -3.80 -17.61 6.45
C THR A 60 -3.41 -18.20 7.80
N GLU A 61 -2.75 -17.41 8.65
CA GLU A 61 -2.34 -17.89 9.97
C GLU A 61 -3.50 -17.95 10.96
N THR A 62 -4.45 -17.01 10.91
CA THR A 62 -5.66 -17.06 11.72
C THR A 62 -6.48 -18.33 11.45
N ARG A 63 -6.56 -18.79 10.20
CA ARG A 63 -7.27 -20.03 9.84
C ARG A 63 -6.65 -21.28 10.44
N THR A 64 -5.38 -21.27 10.81
CA THR A 64 -4.70 -22.39 11.49
C THR A 64 -4.67 -22.21 13.00
N ALA A 65 -5.00 -21.04 13.51
CA ALA A 65 -5.00 -20.72 14.92
C ALA A 65 -6.21 -21.34 15.63
N TYR A 66 -5.98 -21.86 16.84
CA TYR A 66 -7.03 -22.33 17.73
C TYR A 66 -7.57 -21.19 18.61
N VAL A 67 -6.68 -20.31 19.06
CA VAL A 67 -7.02 -19.11 19.86
C VAL A 67 -6.29 -17.90 19.31
N ALA A 68 -6.97 -16.76 19.27
CA ALA A 68 -6.39 -15.46 18.98
C ALA A 68 -6.59 -14.52 20.16
N LYS A 69 -5.55 -13.81 20.54
CA LYS A 69 -5.59 -12.79 21.59
C LYS A 69 -5.02 -11.49 21.08
N VAL A 70 -5.62 -10.38 21.47
CA VAL A 70 -5.08 -9.05 21.23
C VAL A 70 -4.50 -8.54 22.55
N SER A 71 -3.23 -8.15 22.50
CA SER A 71 -2.54 -7.55 23.63
C SER A 71 -1.80 -6.30 23.16
N PRO A 72 -1.59 -5.31 24.05
CA PRO A 72 -0.77 -4.16 23.69
C PRO A 72 0.70 -4.58 23.57
N ASP A 73 1.39 -3.99 22.58
CA ASP A 73 2.84 -4.06 22.47
C ASP A 73 3.53 -3.12 23.49
N ALA A 74 4.84 -3.01 23.44
CA ALA A 74 5.61 -2.11 24.32
C ALA A 74 5.30 -0.61 24.08
N ALA A 75 4.73 -0.25 22.96
CA ALA A 75 4.32 1.10 22.62
C ALA A 75 2.83 1.39 22.94
N GLY A 76 2.05 0.35 23.28
CA GLY A 76 0.63 0.42 23.56
C GLY A 76 -0.26 0.15 22.33
N ASN A 77 0.34 -0.19 21.18
CA ASN A 77 -0.41 -0.51 19.97
C ASN A 77 -0.97 -1.94 20.04
N PRO A 78 -2.12 -2.22 19.41
CA PRO A 78 -2.68 -3.56 19.41
C PRO A 78 -1.78 -4.53 18.64
N MET A 79 -1.50 -5.66 19.27
CA MET A 79 -0.72 -6.78 18.73
C MET A 79 -1.59 -8.03 18.73
N LEU A 80 -1.71 -8.67 17.58
CA LEU A 80 -2.41 -9.94 17.43
C LEU A 80 -1.45 -11.10 17.73
N VAL A 81 -1.83 -11.97 18.65
CA VAL A 81 -1.08 -13.18 18.99
C VAL A 81 -1.96 -14.40 18.72
N LEU A 82 -1.41 -15.35 17.97
CA LEU A 82 -2.10 -16.57 17.56
C LEU A 82 -1.49 -17.78 18.25
N TYR A 83 -2.36 -18.63 18.79
CA TYR A 83 -2.01 -19.83 19.54
C TYR A 83 -2.55 -21.08 18.85
N ASP A 84 -1.79 -22.15 18.94
CA ASP A 84 -2.21 -23.48 18.49
C ASP A 84 -3.10 -24.22 19.51
N ILE A 85 -3.46 -25.45 19.24
CA ILE A 85 -4.27 -26.31 20.13
C ILE A 85 -3.55 -26.63 21.45
N GLY A 86 -2.22 -26.60 21.48
CA GLY A 86 -1.38 -26.76 22.67
C GLY A 86 -1.30 -25.51 23.53
N ASN A 87 -1.93 -24.42 23.11
CA ASN A 87 -1.79 -23.09 23.68
C ASN A 87 -0.37 -22.55 23.60
N ASP A 88 0.40 -23.01 22.60
CA ASP A 88 1.71 -22.46 22.28
C ASP A 88 1.55 -21.34 21.24
N GLU A 89 2.27 -20.23 21.46
CA GLU A 89 2.29 -19.14 20.52
C GLU A 89 3.08 -19.53 19.28
N PHE A 90 2.46 -19.47 18.10
CA PHE A 90 3.12 -19.79 16.86
C PHE A 90 3.26 -18.58 15.92
N ALA A 91 2.42 -17.55 16.04
CA ALA A 91 2.55 -16.32 15.26
C ALA A 91 2.07 -15.09 16.02
N ARG A 92 2.68 -13.96 15.74
CA ARG A 92 2.21 -12.66 16.19
C ARG A 92 2.40 -11.61 15.11
N PHE A 93 1.51 -10.60 15.14
CA PHE A 93 1.52 -9.47 14.22
C PHE A 93 1.41 -8.18 15.01
N TRP A 94 2.29 -7.23 14.71
CA TRP A 94 2.28 -5.91 15.37
C TRP A 94 2.70 -4.81 14.40
N TRP A 95 2.26 -3.60 14.69
CA TRP A 95 2.68 -2.40 13.99
C TRP A 95 3.87 -1.76 14.70
N ASN A 96 5.00 -1.67 14.02
CA ASN A 96 6.21 -1.04 14.56
C ASN A 96 6.17 0.49 14.32
N GLU A 97 5.22 1.18 14.94
CA GLU A 97 4.94 2.61 14.75
C GLU A 97 6.18 3.49 14.93
N LYS A 98 6.96 3.26 15.98
CA LYS A 98 8.14 4.08 16.34
C LYS A 98 9.41 3.71 15.58
N GLY A 99 9.40 2.59 14.86
CA GLY A 99 10.53 2.11 14.07
C GLY A 99 10.38 2.47 12.60
N ASP A 100 10.02 1.49 11.80
CA ASP A 100 9.88 1.62 10.34
C ASP A 100 8.46 1.92 9.86
N SER A 101 7.49 1.97 10.79
CA SER A 101 6.05 2.12 10.53
C SER A 101 5.46 0.99 9.66
N LEU A 102 6.00 -0.22 9.76
CA LEU A 102 5.54 -1.39 9.01
C LEU A 102 4.83 -2.40 9.93
N ILE A 103 4.06 -3.32 9.32
CA ILE A 103 3.53 -4.48 10.02
C ILE A 103 4.59 -5.57 10.03
N HIS A 104 4.99 -5.99 11.22
CA HIS A 104 5.93 -7.07 11.46
C HIS A 104 5.23 -8.37 11.81
N ARG A 105 5.87 -9.47 11.46
CA ARG A 105 5.50 -10.82 11.87
C ARG A 105 6.59 -11.40 12.77
N GLY A 106 6.18 -12.06 13.84
CA GLY A 106 7.05 -12.84 14.70
C GLY A 106 6.55 -14.26 14.89
N GLU A 107 7.43 -15.14 15.35
CA GLU A 107 7.16 -16.57 15.55
C GLU A 107 7.80 -17.08 16.83
N GLY A 108 7.08 -17.95 17.54
CA GLY A 108 7.58 -18.64 18.74
C GLY A 108 7.58 -17.80 20.02
N ASN A 109 8.00 -18.46 21.12
CA ASN A 109 8.13 -17.83 22.45
C ASN A 109 9.49 -18.17 23.06
N PRO A 110 10.45 -17.22 23.26
CA PRO A 110 10.29 -15.79 22.94
C PRO A 110 10.14 -15.53 21.44
N SER A 111 9.32 -14.54 21.10
CA SER A 111 9.03 -14.23 19.70
C SER A 111 10.28 -13.78 18.97
N LYS A 112 10.58 -14.48 17.88
CA LYS A 112 11.59 -14.07 16.90
C LYS A 112 10.92 -13.19 15.86
N ASP A 113 11.39 -11.95 15.71
CA ASP A 113 10.96 -11.08 14.62
C ASP A 113 11.45 -11.63 13.28
N LEU A 114 10.54 -11.91 12.37
CA LEU A 114 10.80 -12.38 11.01
C LEU A 114 10.88 -11.22 10.01
N GLY A 115 10.64 -10.00 10.47
CA GLY A 115 10.65 -8.77 9.67
C GLY A 115 9.28 -8.31 9.21
N ALA A 116 9.29 -7.26 8.41
CA ALA A 116 8.08 -6.65 7.87
C ALA A 116 7.45 -7.51 6.76
N ILE A 117 6.11 -7.57 6.75
CA ILE A 117 5.34 -8.31 5.74
C ILE A 117 5.30 -7.55 4.41
N ALA A 118 5.23 -6.22 4.49
CA ALA A 118 5.09 -5.34 3.34
C ALA A 118 6.00 -4.12 3.51
N VAL A 119 6.23 -3.39 2.42
CA VAL A 119 7.17 -2.24 2.40
C VAL A 119 6.46 -0.89 2.48
N THR A 120 5.14 -0.86 2.29
CA THR A 120 4.35 0.37 2.38
C THR A 120 4.10 0.72 3.84
N LYS A 121 4.37 1.96 4.20
CA LYS A 121 4.17 2.47 5.57
C LYS A 121 2.71 2.42 5.98
N VAL A 122 2.50 2.12 7.24
CA VAL A 122 1.20 2.01 7.89
C VAL A 122 0.96 3.27 8.73
N ASP A 123 -0.20 3.88 8.56
CA ASP A 123 -0.66 5.03 9.35
C ASP A 123 -1.51 4.58 10.55
N GLU A 124 -2.22 3.47 10.38
CA GLU A 124 -3.09 2.94 11.41
C GLU A 124 -3.27 1.42 11.24
N PHE A 125 -3.11 0.69 12.32
CA PHE A 125 -3.40 -0.74 12.38
C PHE A 125 -4.17 -1.03 13.67
N GLN A 126 -5.41 -1.44 13.52
CA GLN A 126 -6.21 -1.88 14.65
C GLN A 126 -6.70 -3.32 14.41
N VAL A 127 -6.52 -4.11 15.43
CA VAL A 127 -6.95 -5.50 15.43
C VAL A 127 -7.72 -5.77 16.70
N ASP A 128 -8.77 -6.57 16.59
CA ASP A 128 -9.58 -7.06 17.69
C ASP A 128 -9.88 -8.54 17.48
N SER A 129 -10.21 -9.25 18.53
CA SER A 129 -10.54 -10.66 18.46
C SER A 129 -11.62 -11.03 19.45
N ASN A 130 -12.47 -11.95 19.06
CA ASN A 130 -13.33 -12.69 19.94
C ASN A 130 -13.03 -14.19 19.85
N ASP A 131 -13.80 -15.02 20.55
CA ASP A 131 -13.58 -16.47 20.60
C ASP A 131 -13.58 -17.19 19.24
N THR A 132 -14.12 -16.57 18.19
CA THR A 132 -14.33 -17.21 16.88
C THR A 132 -13.79 -16.42 15.70
N LEU A 133 -13.59 -15.12 15.87
CA LEU A 133 -13.22 -14.22 14.77
C LEU A 133 -12.11 -13.27 15.18
N VAL A 134 -11.24 -12.98 14.24
CA VAL A 134 -10.28 -11.86 14.28
C VAL A 134 -10.76 -10.77 13.33
N PHE A 135 -10.74 -9.54 13.80
CA PHE A 135 -11.13 -8.35 13.04
C PHE A 135 -9.92 -7.45 12.86
N VAL A 136 -9.65 -7.04 11.63
CA VAL A 136 -8.71 -5.95 11.32
C VAL A 136 -9.55 -4.75 10.89
N ARG A 137 -9.53 -3.65 11.68
CA ARG A 137 -10.39 -2.46 11.48
C ARG A 137 -9.79 -1.20 12.11
N PRO A 138 -9.23 -0.27 11.35
CA PRO A 138 -8.78 -0.38 9.97
C PRO A 138 -7.32 -0.85 9.88
N LEU A 139 -6.92 -1.30 8.70
CA LEU A 139 -5.54 -1.24 8.23
C LEU A 139 -5.48 -0.06 7.24
N ARG A 140 -4.78 1.00 7.61
CA ARG A 140 -4.58 2.18 6.76
C ARG A 140 -3.13 2.29 6.38
N MET A 141 -2.85 2.30 5.08
CA MET A 141 -1.50 2.40 4.53
C MET A 141 -1.30 3.69 3.75
N HIS A 142 -0.11 4.26 3.88
CA HIS A 142 0.24 5.53 3.27
C HIS A 142 0.69 5.34 1.81
N SER A 143 -0.07 5.95 0.87
CA SER A 143 0.43 6.17 -0.48
C SER A 143 1.33 7.41 -0.48
N THR A 144 2.49 7.37 -1.12
CA THR A 144 3.43 8.50 -1.20
C THR A 144 2.84 9.75 -1.86
N THR A 145 1.69 9.64 -2.50
CA THR A 145 0.98 10.72 -3.20
C THR A 145 -0.27 11.20 -2.49
N GLY A 146 -0.54 10.73 -1.26
CA GLY A 146 -1.47 11.37 -0.35
C GLY A 146 -2.87 10.75 -0.24
N GLN A 147 -3.23 9.71 -1.00
CA GLN A 147 -4.48 8.98 -0.79
C GLN A 147 -4.20 7.70 0.01
N PRO A 148 -4.62 7.63 1.30
CA PRO A 148 -4.45 6.41 2.09
C PRO A 148 -5.31 5.28 1.52
N VAL A 149 -4.76 4.08 1.53
CA VAL A 149 -5.51 2.84 1.28
C VAL A 149 -6.01 2.32 2.61
N GLU A 150 -7.31 2.15 2.73
CA GLU A 150 -7.94 1.60 3.92
C GLU A 150 -8.57 0.25 3.62
N MET A 151 -8.27 -0.74 4.45
CA MET A 151 -8.84 -2.09 4.36
C MET A 151 -9.39 -2.53 5.71
N THR A 152 -10.48 -3.26 5.65
CA THR A 152 -11.08 -3.94 6.80
C THR A 152 -11.31 -5.40 6.46
N SER A 153 -11.11 -6.29 7.41
CA SER A 153 -11.33 -7.72 7.21
C SER A 153 -11.79 -8.41 8.49
N SER A 154 -12.49 -9.51 8.34
CA SER A 154 -12.82 -10.43 9.43
C SER A 154 -12.48 -11.85 9.03
N MET A 155 -11.86 -12.60 9.93
CA MET A 155 -11.32 -13.93 9.67
C MET A 155 -11.77 -14.88 10.75
N ALA A 156 -12.23 -16.08 10.35
CA ALA A 156 -12.62 -17.12 11.30
C ALA A 156 -11.39 -17.92 11.77
N LEU A 157 -11.36 -18.26 13.06
CA LEU A 157 -10.42 -19.20 13.64
C LEU A 157 -10.74 -20.63 13.20
N TYR A 158 -9.70 -21.49 13.18
CA TYR A 158 -9.87 -22.91 12.92
C TYR A 158 -10.66 -23.57 14.05
N ASN A 159 -11.68 -24.33 13.70
CA ASN A 159 -12.44 -25.18 14.63
C ASN A 159 -13.33 -24.52 15.67
N ARG A 160 -14.22 -23.70 15.23
CA ARG A 160 -15.49 -23.55 16.01
C ARG A 160 -16.71 -23.55 15.14
#